data_d609cc91e308bf3cc9fe6e1146d11b4b
#
_entry.id   d609cc91e308bf3cc9fe6e1146d11b4b
#
_cell.length_a   1.000
_cell.length_b   1.000
_cell.length_c   1.000
_cell.angle_alpha   90.00
_cell.angle_beta   90.00
_cell.angle_gamma   90.00
#
_symmetry.space_group_name_H-M   'P 1'
#
loop_
_entity.id
_entity.type
_entity.pdbx_description
1 polymer ?
#
loop_
_entity_poly.entity_id
_entity_poly.type
_entity_poly.pdbx_seq_one_letter_code
_entity_poly.pdbx_strand_id
1 'polypeptide(L)'
;MTAIVSVYGVAWMADTYFGAYLPVMKKSLSDIVLTYPWMYAIVLFLVSKLINSQAAAVTVIVPMALSVDPLVIVGFMPAAYGYFVLPTYPSDLACIGFDRSGTTHIGKFIINHSFLVPGLIGVGSACFAGYMLVHMVY
;
A
#
# COMPACT_ATOMS: atom_id res chain seq x y z
N MET A 1 -7.89 15.77 20.72
CA MET A 1 -7.65 16.81 19.69
C MET A 1 -6.33 16.62 18.97
N THR A 2 -5.21 16.42 19.64
CA THR A 2 -3.88 16.27 19.03
C THR A 2 -3.82 15.14 17.98
N ALA A 3 -4.42 13.98 18.25
CA ALA A 3 -4.43 12.84 17.31
C ALA A 3 -5.16 13.17 15.99
N ILE A 4 -6.28 13.90 16.05
CA ILE A 4 -7.03 14.31 14.87
C ILE A 4 -6.21 15.27 14.02
N VAL A 5 -5.60 16.27 14.64
CA VAL A 5 -4.76 17.26 13.96
C VAL A 5 -3.55 16.57 13.30
N SER A 6 -2.91 15.63 14.00
CA SER A 6 -1.76 14.89 13.45
C SER A 6 -2.16 14.03 12.26
N VAL A 7 -3.27 13.29 12.35
CA VAL A 7 -3.76 12.45 11.25
C VAL A 7 -4.14 13.28 10.02
N TYR A 8 -4.88 14.35 10.21
CA TYR A 8 -5.23 15.26 9.10
C TYR A 8 -4.02 15.97 8.52
N GLY A 9 -3.09 16.42 9.36
CA GLY A 9 -1.87 17.08 8.91
C GLY A 9 -0.99 16.18 8.06
N VAL A 10 -0.78 14.93 8.48
CA VAL A 10 0.00 13.96 7.71
C VAL A 10 -0.71 13.58 6.41
N ALA A 11 -2.02 13.34 6.45
CA ALA A 11 -2.79 13.03 5.26
C ALA A 11 -2.74 14.18 4.23
N TRP A 12 -2.96 15.40 4.68
CA TRP A 12 -2.94 16.57 3.79
C TRP A 12 -1.56 16.85 3.21
N MET A 13 -0.51 16.71 4.01
CA MET A 13 0.87 16.83 3.53
C MET A 13 1.18 15.78 2.47
N ALA A 14 0.79 14.52 2.70
CA ALA A 14 0.96 13.44 1.75
C ALA A 14 0.20 13.72 0.45
N ASP A 15 -1.08 14.07 0.51
CA ASP A 15 -1.90 14.39 -0.67
C ASP A 15 -1.31 15.54 -1.48
N THR A 16 -0.87 16.61 -0.82
CA THR A 16 -0.26 17.77 -1.50
C THR A 16 1.05 17.40 -2.18
N TYR A 17 1.92 16.66 -1.48
CA TYR A 17 3.21 16.24 -2.01
C TYR A 17 3.04 15.29 -3.20
N PHE A 18 2.25 14.24 -3.02
CA PHE A 18 2.04 13.25 -4.08
C PHE A 18 1.24 13.81 -5.25
N GLY A 19 0.27 14.68 -5.00
CA GLY A 19 -0.45 15.38 -6.06
C GLY A 19 0.48 16.19 -6.97
N ALA A 20 1.48 16.85 -6.40
CA ALA A 20 2.47 17.63 -7.14
C ALA A 20 3.46 16.76 -7.93
N TYR A 21 3.95 15.65 -7.34
CA TYR A 21 5.00 14.81 -7.93
C TYR A 21 4.48 13.58 -8.69
N LEU A 22 3.19 13.29 -8.60
CA LEU A 22 2.59 12.13 -9.25
C LEU A 22 2.85 12.06 -10.76
N PRO A 23 2.76 13.17 -11.54
CA PRO A 23 3.03 13.12 -12.97
C PRO A 23 4.45 12.68 -13.32
N VAL A 24 5.42 13.11 -12.52
CA VAL A 24 6.84 12.75 -12.70
C VAL A 24 7.06 11.29 -12.31
N MET A 25 6.48 10.86 -11.19
CA MET A 25 6.57 9.47 -10.72
C MET A 25 5.90 8.49 -11.70
N LYS A 26 4.77 8.87 -12.28
CA LYS A 26 4.04 8.03 -13.25
C LYS A 26 4.95 7.56 -14.38
N LYS A 27 5.70 8.46 -14.99
CA LYS A 27 6.56 8.11 -16.13
C LYS A 27 7.61 7.07 -15.73
N SER A 28 8.35 7.31 -14.66
CA SER A 28 9.40 6.39 -14.21
C SER A 28 8.85 5.03 -13.75
N LEU A 29 7.70 5.03 -13.07
CA LEU A 29 7.08 3.79 -12.60
C LEU A 29 6.48 2.98 -13.76
N SER A 30 5.91 3.64 -14.76
CA SER A 30 5.37 2.97 -15.95
C SER A 30 6.47 2.20 -16.70
N ASP A 31 7.62 2.81 -16.92
CA ASP A 31 8.73 2.17 -17.61
C ASP A 31 9.22 0.89 -16.87
N ILE A 32 9.26 0.94 -15.55
CA ILE A 32 9.64 -0.21 -14.70
C ILE A 32 8.61 -1.33 -14.81
N VAL A 33 7.32 -1.01 -14.72
CA VAL A 33 6.24 -1.99 -14.76
C VAL A 33 6.12 -2.64 -16.14
N LEU A 34 6.35 -1.88 -17.22
CA LEU A 34 6.37 -2.41 -18.58
C LEU A 34 7.55 -3.37 -18.82
N THR A 35 8.70 -3.10 -18.22
CA THR A 35 9.89 -3.96 -18.36
C THR A 35 9.78 -5.22 -17.51
N TYR A 36 9.22 -5.11 -16.32
CA TYR A 36 9.07 -6.19 -15.35
C TYR A 36 7.65 -6.21 -14.77
N PRO A 37 6.69 -6.95 -15.36
CA PRO A 37 5.29 -6.93 -14.93
C PRO A 37 5.06 -7.23 -13.44
N TRP A 38 5.85 -8.13 -12.84
CA TRP A 38 5.78 -8.45 -11.41
C TRP A 38 6.16 -7.27 -10.49
N MET A 39 6.91 -6.29 -11.01
CA MET A 39 7.21 -5.05 -10.28
C MET A 39 5.96 -4.22 -10.01
N TYR A 40 4.87 -4.46 -10.75
CA TYR A 40 3.58 -3.85 -10.47
C TYR A 40 3.14 -4.04 -9.02
N ALA A 41 3.31 -5.25 -8.47
CA ALA A 41 2.96 -5.54 -7.07
C ALA A 41 3.79 -4.68 -6.10
N ILE A 42 5.09 -4.57 -6.32
CA ILE A 42 5.98 -3.78 -5.46
C ILE A 42 5.66 -2.29 -5.56
N VAL A 43 5.47 -1.79 -6.78
CA VAL A 43 5.12 -0.39 -7.01
C VAL A 43 3.78 -0.05 -6.36
N LEU A 44 2.75 -0.88 -6.57
CA LEU A 44 1.44 -0.70 -5.97
C LEU A 44 1.51 -0.72 -4.43
N PHE A 45 2.27 -1.66 -3.87
CA PHE A 45 2.49 -1.77 -2.42
C PHE A 45 3.15 -0.51 -1.84
N LEU A 46 4.24 -0.04 -2.44
CA LEU A 46 4.94 1.15 -1.98
C LEU A 46 4.10 2.41 -2.15
N VAL A 47 3.43 2.57 -3.29
CA VAL A 47 2.57 3.73 -3.54
C VAL A 47 1.36 3.75 -2.60
N SER A 48 0.75 2.60 -2.32
CA SER A 48 -0.37 2.52 -1.36
C SER A 48 0.06 2.98 0.03
N LYS A 49 1.30 2.67 0.43
CA LYS A 49 1.86 3.15 1.70
C LYS A 49 2.10 4.66 1.68
N LEU A 50 2.68 5.18 0.60
CA LEU A 50 3.01 6.60 0.50
C LEU A 50 1.75 7.47 0.51
N ILE A 51 0.71 7.07 -0.23
CA ILE A 51 -0.56 7.81 -0.32
C ILE A 51 -1.44 7.56 0.92
N ASN A 52 -1.16 6.52 1.69
CA ASN A 52 -1.98 6.11 2.85
C ASN A 52 -3.46 5.87 2.48
N SER A 53 -3.72 5.50 1.23
CA SER A 53 -5.06 5.27 0.71
C SER A 53 -5.02 4.22 -0.37
N GLN A 54 -5.72 3.10 -0.14
CA GLN A 54 -5.87 2.04 -1.12
C GLN A 54 -6.56 2.53 -2.39
N ALA A 55 -7.69 3.23 -2.23
CA ALA A 55 -8.46 3.72 -3.36
C ALA A 55 -7.65 4.68 -4.24
N ALA A 56 -6.94 5.63 -3.62
CA ALA A 56 -6.09 6.56 -4.34
C ALA A 56 -4.91 5.83 -5.03
N ALA A 57 -4.26 4.88 -4.38
CA ALA A 57 -3.19 4.10 -4.98
C ALA A 57 -3.68 3.33 -6.21
N VAL A 58 -4.81 2.64 -6.12
CA VAL A 58 -5.42 1.90 -7.23
C VAL A 58 -5.79 2.85 -8.38
N THR A 59 -6.44 3.97 -8.08
CA THR A 59 -6.82 4.96 -9.10
C THR A 59 -5.62 5.51 -9.86
N VAL A 60 -4.47 5.61 -9.22
CA VAL A 60 -3.24 6.10 -9.84
C VAL A 60 -2.51 5.02 -10.63
N ILE A 61 -2.36 3.84 -10.03
CA ILE A 61 -1.47 2.79 -10.58
C ILE A 61 -2.16 1.94 -11.65
N VAL A 62 -3.46 1.64 -11.50
CA VAL A 62 -4.17 0.81 -12.50
C VAL A 62 -4.14 1.43 -13.91
N PRO A 63 -4.43 2.71 -14.14
CA PRO A 63 -4.32 3.31 -15.46
C PRO A 63 -2.91 3.24 -16.07
N MET A 64 -1.87 3.24 -15.23
CA MET A 64 -0.49 3.10 -15.70
C MET A 64 -0.17 1.68 -16.15
N ALA A 65 -0.83 0.71 -15.55
CA ALA A 65 -0.64 -0.71 -15.82
C ALA A 65 -1.57 -1.25 -16.94
N LEU A 66 -2.42 -0.42 -17.52
CA LEU A 66 -3.34 -0.85 -18.60
C LEU A 66 -2.64 -1.37 -19.87
N SER A 67 -1.36 -1.05 -20.04
CA SER A 67 -0.50 -1.59 -21.10
C SER A 67 0.18 -2.93 -20.70
N VAL A 68 0.04 -3.34 -19.46
CA VAL A 68 0.49 -4.64 -18.94
C VAL A 68 -0.67 -5.63 -19.03
N ASP A 69 -0.35 -6.93 -18.99
CA ASP A 69 -1.35 -7.99 -18.99
C ASP A 69 -2.38 -7.75 -17.86
N PRO A 70 -3.69 -7.67 -18.17
CA PRO A 70 -4.75 -7.50 -17.19
C PRO A 70 -4.75 -8.57 -16.08
N LEU A 71 -4.29 -9.79 -16.38
CA LEU A 71 -4.18 -10.87 -15.41
C LEU A 71 -3.19 -10.54 -14.31
N VAL A 72 -2.08 -9.89 -14.66
CA VAL A 72 -1.08 -9.42 -13.68
C VAL A 72 -1.68 -8.36 -12.77
N ILE A 73 -2.46 -7.42 -13.34
CA ILE A 73 -3.11 -6.36 -12.57
C ILE A 73 -4.08 -6.96 -11.55
N VAL A 74 -4.94 -7.87 -11.98
CA VAL A 74 -5.95 -8.50 -11.12
C VAL A 74 -5.27 -9.38 -10.05
N GLY A 75 -4.30 -10.20 -10.45
CA GLY A 75 -3.60 -11.10 -9.54
C GLY A 75 -2.85 -10.39 -8.42
N PHE A 76 -2.26 -9.24 -8.70
CA PHE A 76 -1.48 -8.48 -7.72
C PHE A 76 -2.25 -7.32 -7.05
N MET A 77 -3.56 -7.21 -7.27
CA MET A 77 -4.39 -6.18 -6.63
C MET A 77 -4.27 -6.15 -5.09
N PRO A 78 -4.10 -7.28 -4.37
CA PRO A 78 -3.89 -7.26 -2.92
C PRO A 78 -2.67 -6.46 -2.46
N ALA A 79 -1.70 -6.19 -3.32
CA ALA A 79 -0.57 -5.32 -2.99
C ALA A 79 -0.98 -3.87 -2.65
N ALA A 80 -2.20 -3.43 -3.02
CA ALA A 80 -2.74 -2.14 -2.61
C ALA A 80 -2.93 -1.98 -1.09
N TYR A 81 -2.81 -3.06 -0.32
CA TYR A 81 -2.92 -3.04 1.14
C TYR A 81 -1.58 -2.77 1.86
N GLY A 82 -0.60 -2.16 1.23
CA GLY A 82 0.71 -1.84 1.81
C GLY A 82 0.72 -0.77 2.90
N TYR A 83 -0.38 -0.10 3.18
CA TYR A 83 -0.45 1.05 4.09
C TYR A 83 -0.13 0.73 5.57
N PHE A 84 -0.18 -0.53 5.99
CA PHE A 84 0.18 -0.96 7.35
C PHE A 84 1.68 -0.91 7.65
N VAL A 85 2.56 -0.83 6.65
CA VAL A 85 4.03 -0.91 6.82
C VAL A 85 4.57 0.17 7.77
N LEU A 86 4.01 1.38 7.70
CA LEU A 86 4.25 2.40 8.70
C LEU A 86 2.92 2.65 9.44
N PRO A 87 2.89 2.65 10.77
CA PRO A 87 1.66 2.79 11.55
C PRO A 87 1.19 4.27 11.57
N THR A 88 0.91 4.81 10.40
CA THR A 88 0.40 6.17 10.21
C THR A 88 -1.06 6.16 9.76
N TYR A 89 -1.60 4.99 9.45
CA TYR A 89 -3.00 4.86 9.06
C TYR A 89 -3.90 4.97 10.30
N PRO A 90 -5.06 5.65 10.20
CA PRO A 90 -5.91 5.90 11.36
C PRO A 90 -6.36 4.64 12.10
N SER A 91 -6.66 3.55 11.38
CA SER A 91 -7.04 2.28 12.00
C SER A 91 -5.91 1.65 12.82
N ASP A 92 -4.66 1.74 12.36
CA ASP A 92 -3.52 1.17 13.05
C ASP A 92 -3.26 1.92 14.35
N LEU A 93 -3.32 3.25 14.30
CA LEU A 93 -3.20 4.11 15.48
C LEU A 93 -4.34 3.90 16.46
N ALA A 94 -5.57 3.69 15.96
CA ALA A 94 -6.72 3.38 16.79
C ALA A 94 -6.56 2.02 17.48
N CYS A 95 -6.15 0.98 16.75
CA CYS A 95 -5.88 -0.34 17.33
C CYS A 95 -4.84 -0.28 18.45
N ILE A 96 -3.74 0.45 18.23
CA ILE A 96 -2.70 0.61 19.25
C ILE A 96 -3.23 1.41 20.44
N GLY A 97 -3.98 2.49 20.19
CA GLY A 97 -4.48 3.37 21.24
C GLY A 97 -5.61 2.80 22.08
N PHE A 98 -6.40 1.86 21.53
CA PHE A 98 -7.53 1.23 22.22
C PHE A 98 -7.22 -0.14 22.81
N ASP A 99 -6.09 -0.74 22.44
CA ASP A 99 -5.69 -2.04 22.97
C ASP A 99 -5.32 -1.93 24.46
N ARG A 100 -6.16 -2.52 25.31
CA ARG A 100 -5.92 -2.60 26.77
C ARG A 100 -5.07 -3.81 27.14
N SER A 101 -4.88 -4.77 26.25
CA SER A 101 -4.08 -5.98 26.51
C SER A 101 -2.57 -5.70 26.39
N GLY A 102 -2.18 -4.61 25.72
CA GLY A 102 -0.79 -4.28 25.45
C GLY A 102 -0.10 -5.19 24.42
N THR A 103 -0.90 -5.98 23.67
CA THR A 103 -0.38 -6.88 22.63
C THR A 103 -0.09 -6.15 21.33
N THR A 104 -0.79 -5.04 21.07
CA THR A 104 -0.54 -4.16 19.91
C THR A 104 0.33 -2.99 20.34
N HIS A 105 1.49 -2.86 19.73
CA HIS A 105 2.45 -1.80 20.09
C HIS A 105 3.29 -1.35 18.91
N ILE A 106 3.82 -0.15 19.02
CA ILE A 106 4.94 0.34 18.21
C ILE A 106 6.20 0.07 18.99
N GLY A 107 7.12 -0.73 18.42
CA GLY A 107 8.40 -1.04 19.05
C GLY A 107 9.37 0.16 19.01
N LYS A 108 10.62 -0.10 19.40
CA LYS A 108 11.69 0.91 19.48
C LYS A 108 11.92 1.67 18.16
N PHE A 109 11.68 1.00 17.03
CA PHE A 109 11.70 1.58 15.69
C PHE A 109 10.29 1.59 15.12
N ILE A 110 9.93 2.62 14.36
CA ILE A 110 8.60 2.78 13.76
C ILE A 110 8.18 1.55 12.91
N ILE A 111 9.13 0.90 12.26
CA ILE A 111 8.89 -0.30 11.44
C ILE A 111 8.69 -1.56 12.30
N ASN A 112 9.15 -1.56 13.55
CA ASN A 112 8.99 -2.71 14.45
C ASN A 112 7.69 -2.61 15.24
N HIS A 113 6.57 -2.84 14.59
CA HIS A 113 5.24 -2.82 15.18
C HIS A 113 4.50 -4.16 14.95
N SER A 114 3.46 -4.40 15.73
CA SER A 114 2.73 -5.67 15.76
C SER A 114 2.11 -6.10 14.43
N PHE A 115 1.80 -5.15 13.54
CA PHE A 115 1.13 -5.43 12.26
C PHE A 115 2.10 -5.74 11.12
N LEU A 116 3.40 -5.50 11.26
CA LEU A 116 4.35 -5.61 10.15
C LEU A 116 4.42 -7.03 9.60
N VAL A 117 4.75 -7.99 10.45
CA VAL A 117 4.94 -9.39 10.02
C VAL A 117 3.63 -10.03 9.55
N PRO A 118 2.53 -9.96 10.34
CA PRO A 118 1.24 -10.49 9.87
C PRO A 118 0.75 -9.83 8.57
N GLY A 119 0.94 -8.52 8.43
CA GLY A 119 0.54 -7.79 7.23
C GLY A 119 1.33 -8.19 5.99
N LEU A 120 2.66 -8.35 6.11
CA LEU A 120 3.50 -8.82 5.00
C LEU A 120 3.14 -10.24 4.57
N ILE A 121 2.92 -11.15 5.53
CA ILE A 121 2.48 -12.51 5.25
C ILE A 121 1.09 -12.48 4.57
N GLY A 122 0.16 -11.70 5.10
CA GLY A 122 -1.20 -11.58 4.57
C GLY A 122 -1.22 -11.06 3.13
N VAL A 123 -0.54 -9.94 2.87
CA VAL A 123 -0.48 -9.37 1.52
C VAL A 123 0.30 -10.27 0.56
N GLY A 124 1.42 -10.83 0.99
CA GLY A 124 2.22 -11.74 0.18
C GLY A 124 1.47 -13.00 -0.22
N SER A 125 0.79 -13.66 0.73
CA SER A 125 -0.04 -14.84 0.46
C SER A 125 -1.25 -14.51 -0.42
N ALA A 126 -1.88 -13.35 -0.22
CA ALA A 126 -2.99 -12.90 -1.05
C ALA A 126 -2.56 -12.61 -2.50
N CYS A 127 -1.41 -11.97 -2.72
CA CYS A 127 -0.83 -11.77 -4.05
C CYS A 127 -0.48 -13.10 -4.72
N PHE A 128 0.14 -14.03 -3.98
CA PHE A 128 0.46 -15.35 -4.50
C PHE A 128 -0.80 -16.12 -4.91
N ALA A 129 -1.80 -16.18 -4.01
CA ALA A 129 -3.07 -16.83 -4.30
C ALA A 129 -3.82 -16.15 -5.46
N GLY A 130 -3.84 -14.82 -5.51
CA GLY A 130 -4.44 -14.05 -6.59
C GLY A 130 -3.79 -14.36 -7.94
N TYR A 131 -2.46 -14.35 -7.99
CA TYR A 131 -1.71 -14.71 -9.19
C TYR A 131 -2.00 -16.15 -9.66
N MET A 132 -1.98 -17.12 -8.76
CA MET A 132 -2.29 -18.52 -9.08
C MET A 132 -3.72 -18.69 -9.56
N LEU A 133 -4.70 -18.09 -8.89
CA LEU A 133 -6.11 -18.19 -9.26
C LEU A 133 -6.38 -17.62 -10.65
N VAL A 134 -5.82 -16.47 -10.97
CA VAL A 134 -5.98 -15.84 -12.27
C VAL A 134 -5.44 -16.73 -13.38
N HIS A 135 -4.27 -17.34 -13.21
CA HIS A 135 -3.67 -18.25 -14.20
C HIS A 135 -4.30 -19.66 -14.23
N MET A 136 -5.15 -20.00 -13.26
CA MET A 136 -5.93 -21.25 -13.29
C MET A 136 -7.29 -21.08 -13.97
N VAL A 137 -7.84 -19.87 -13.96
CA VAL A 137 -9.19 -19.58 -14.47
C VAL A 137 -9.16 -19.07 -15.92
N TYR A 138 -8.09 -18.38 -16.29
CA TYR A 138 -7.87 -17.77 -17.62
C TYR A 138 -6.58 -18.29 -18.25
#